data_07b017f280318df84ff9d84cd6009012
#
_entry.id   07b017f280318df84ff9d84cd6009012
#
_cell.length_a   1.000
_cell.length_b   1.000
_cell.length_c   1.000
_cell.angle_alpha   90.00
_cell.angle_beta   90.00
_cell.angle_gamma   90.00
#
_symmetry.space_group_name_H-M   'P 1'
#
loop_
_entity.id
_entity.type
_entity.pdbx_description
1 polymer ?
#
loop_
_entity_poly.entity_id
_entity_poly.type
_entity_poly.pdbx_seq_one_letter_code
_entity_poly.pdbx_strand_id
1 'polypeptide(L)'
;MMMNKIPEINRARGYFLYTADGKRYLDMALDGGRLIMGHRQKGYGQALKNAIDKGILPSFPSPYAHRLKQAVRSLFGAGCHVYLFKSEEHAKATLASHGLEYTLWRPLAFNTDTASSVTNACDPINDPINHKPSSNMDTQKSTATLELPVIPLLPVPAPFAPGVVVSKSELNIVEEQVSPVILAGAMRAVYNLKAFLAEVDYSCWEKAGITETCKGKWRVELPYLYPLCERNQYPAVWDAFFEAGIILSCDYDTPSVLSPDLSDGNRKKLLKLLAEC
;
A
#
# COMPACT_ATOMS: atom_id res chain seq x y z
N MET A 1 15.09 15.58 -14.18
CA MET A 1 14.70 14.62 -13.13
C MET A 1 13.31 15.01 -12.66
N MET A 2 12.30 14.15 -12.79
CA MET A 2 10.86 14.46 -12.57
C MET A 2 10.59 15.02 -11.16
N MET A 3 11.19 14.42 -10.14
CA MET A 3 11.03 14.84 -8.73
C MET A 3 11.33 16.35 -8.51
N ASN A 4 12.31 16.90 -9.22
CA ASN A 4 12.69 18.31 -9.07
C ASN A 4 11.68 19.31 -9.68
N LYS A 5 10.69 18.80 -10.44
CA LYS A 5 9.60 19.61 -11.01
C LYS A 5 8.43 19.79 -10.04
N ILE A 6 8.34 18.91 -9.03
CA ILE A 6 7.26 18.99 -8.03
C ILE A 6 7.49 20.24 -7.18
N PRO A 7 6.52 21.16 -7.10
CA PRO A 7 6.65 22.36 -6.31
C PRO A 7 6.63 22.05 -4.81
N GLU A 8 6.96 23.07 -4.01
CA GLU A 8 6.88 22.96 -2.55
C GLU A 8 5.44 22.66 -2.11
N ILE A 9 5.25 21.55 -1.40
CA ILE A 9 3.95 21.09 -0.92
C ILE A 9 3.73 21.56 0.52
N ASN A 10 2.75 22.41 0.70
CA ASN A 10 2.36 22.94 2.01
C ASN A 10 1.44 21.99 2.79
N ARG A 11 0.60 21.22 2.08
CA ARG A 11 -0.38 20.33 2.72
C ARG A 11 -0.74 19.17 1.81
N ALA A 12 -1.01 18.00 2.43
CA ALA A 12 -1.56 16.84 1.76
C ALA A 12 -2.84 16.35 2.47
N ARG A 13 -3.88 15.97 1.72
CA ARG A 13 -5.14 15.44 2.27
C ARG A 13 -5.85 14.55 1.25
N GLY A 14 -6.31 13.39 1.70
CA GLY A 14 -6.88 12.38 0.79
C GLY A 14 -5.86 12.04 -0.29
N TYR A 15 -6.23 12.17 -1.52
CA TYR A 15 -5.37 11.91 -2.68
C TYR A 15 -4.83 13.20 -3.32
N PHE A 16 -4.81 14.30 -2.61
CA PHE A 16 -4.41 15.60 -3.15
C PHE A 16 -3.29 16.25 -2.36
N LEU A 17 -2.37 16.86 -3.12
CA LEU A 17 -1.32 17.74 -2.62
C LEU A 17 -1.70 19.19 -2.90
N TYR A 18 -1.34 20.08 -2.00
CA TYR A 18 -1.61 21.50 -2.08
C TYR A 18 -0.32 22.29 -1.91
N THR A 19 -0.02 23.16 -2.84
CA THR A 19 1.13 24.06 -2.82
C THR A 19 0.84 25.34 -2.02
N ALA A 20 1.87 26.09 -1.73
CA ALA A 20 1.74 27.38 -1.03
C ALA A 20 0.97 28.43 -1.85
N ASP A 21 1.08 28.39 -3.18
CA ASP A 21 0.35 29.26 -4.12
C ASP A 21 -1.09 28.82 -4.40
N GLY A 22 -1.58 27.80 -3.67
CA GLY A 22 -2.96 27.35 -3.73
C GLY A 22 -3.28 26.36 -4.86
N LYS A 23 -2.31 25.95 -5.67
CA LYS A 23 -2.52 24.89 -6.67
C LYS A 23 -2.76 23.56 -6.00
N ARG A 24 -3.55 22.72 -6.68
CA ARG A 24 -3.90 21.36 -6.23
C ARG A 24 -3.49 20.35 -7.27
N TYR A 25 -2.76 19.34 -6.82
CA TYR A 25 -2.37 18.19 -7.64
C TYR A 25 -3.03 16.93 -7.13
N LEU A 26 -3.53 16.08 -8.04
CA LEU A 26 -3.91 14.70 -7.73
C LEU A 26 -2.62 13.87 -7.61
N ASP A 27 -2.38 13.30 -6.45
CA ASP A 27 -1.22 12.43 -6.21
C ASP A 27 -1.57 10.98 -6.53
N MET A 28 -1.06 10.48 -7.62
CA MET A 28 -1.14 9.07 -8.00
C MET A 28 0.18 8.32 -7.73
N ALA A 29 1.25 9.02 -7.35
CA ALA A 29 2.48 8.37 -6.92
C ALA A 29 2.32 7.71 -5.54
N LEU A 30 1.61 8.39 -4.62
CA LEU A 30 1.26 7.91 -3.29
C LEU A 30 2.42 7.21 -2.57
N ASP A 31 3.62 7.80 -2.65
CA ASP A 31 4.85 7.25 -2.07
C ASP A 31 5.09 5.77 -2.50
N GLY A 32 5.05 5.52 -3.81
CA GLY A 32 5.20 4.18 -4.38
C GLY A 32 4.04 3.23 -4.08
N GLY A 33 2.86 3.76 -3.75
CA GLY A 33 1.67 3.00 -3.39
C GLY A 33 1.52 2.76 -1.88
N ARG A 34 2.47 3.21 -1.04
CA ARG A 34 2.36 3.11 0.43
C ARG A 34 1.15 3.87 0.95
N LEU A 35 0.83 5.00 0.36
CA LEU A 35 -0.30 5.84 0.78
C LEU A 35 -1.59 5.49 0.03
N ILE A 36 -1.83 4.21 -0.26
CA ILE A 36 -3.03 3.72 -0.96
C ILE A 36 -4.36 4.19 -0.34
N MET A 37 -4.38 4.45 0.95
CA MET A 37 -5.52 5.02 1.68
C MET A 37 -5.55 6.55 1.64
N GLY A 38 -4.67 7.18 0.85
CA GLY A 38 -4.48 8.63 0.81
C GLY A 38 -3.67 9.19 1.99
N HIS A 39 -3.41 10.48 1.92
CA HIS A 39 -2.71 11.24 2.95
C HIS A 39 -3.58 11.45 4.19
N ARG A 40 -2.94 11.66 5.36
CA ARG A 40 -3.61 11.91 6.66
C ARG A 40 -4.56 10.79 7.09
N GLN A 41 -4.08 9.58 7.12
CA GLN A 41 -4.83 8.44 7.63
C GLN A 41 -5.39 8.70 9.03
N LYS A 42 -6.63 8.25 9.28
CA LYS A 42 -7.34 8.45 10.55
C LYS A 42 -6.55 7.88 11.74
N GLY A 43 -6.28 8.74 12.73
CA GLY A 43 -5.61 8.33 13.98
C GLY A 43 -4.10 8.04 13.85
N TYR A 44 -3.51 8.08 12.63
CA TYR A 44 -2.07 7.83 12.46
C TYR A 44 -1.23 8.88 13.19
N GLY A 45 -1.45 10.17 12.96
CA GLY A 45 -0.73 11.25 13.65
C GLY A 45 -0.92 11.22 15.15
N GLN A 46 -2.11 10.84 15.64
CA GLN A 46 -2.35 10.69 17.08
C GLN A 46 -1.57 9.52 17.69
N ALA A 47 -1.43 8.41 16.95
CA ALA A 47 -0.62 7.27 17.41
C ALA A 47 0.86 7.64 17.56
N LEU A 48 1.41 8.40 16.58
CA LEU A 48 2.77 8.93 16.66
C LEU A 48 2.93 9.86 17.86
N LYS A 49 2.04 10.85 17.99
CA LYS A 49 2.08 11.82 19.10
C LYS A 49 2.05 11.12 20.46
N ASN A 50 1.12 10.19 20.67
CA ASN A 50 1.02 9.44 21.89
C ASN A 50 2.28 8.63 22.23
N ALA A 51 3.00 8.13 21.23
CA ALA A 51 4.26 7.41 21.45
C ALA A 51 5.40 8.38 21.77
N ILE A 52 5.45 9.54 21.12
CA ILE A 52 6.41 10.62 21.40
C ILE A 52 6.22 11.16 22.82
N ASP A 53 4.99 11.43 23.23
CA ASP A 53 4.65 11.96 24.56
C ASP A 53 5.05 11.01 25.72
N LYS A 54 5.22 9.71 25.43
CA LYS A 54 5.77 8.73 26.37
C LYS A 54 7.30 8.80 26.53
N GLY A 55 7.98 9.57 25.71
CA GLY A 55 9.43 9.73 25.77
C GLY A 55 10.25 8.52 25.31
N ILE A 56 9.63 7.47 24.75
CA ILE A 56 10.33 6.26 24.30
C ILE A 56 10.67 6.42 22.82
N LEU A 57 11.69 7.24 22.52
CA LEU A 57 12.10 7.54 21.16
C LEU A 57 13.14 6.56 20.60
N PRO A 58 14.20 6.14 21.35
CA PRO A 58 15.19 5.21 20.84
C PRO A 58 14.62 3.81 20.60
N SER A 59 15.38 2.99 19.88
CA SER A 59 14.99 1.61 19.54
C SER A 59 15.09 0.67 20.73
N PHE A 60 14.25 0.86 21.72
CA PHE A 60 14.12 -0.02 22.88
C PHE A 60 13.08 -1.12 22.64
N PRO A 61 13.22 -2.29 23.29
CA PRO A 61 12.14 -3.27 23.36
C PRO A 61 10.86 -2.61 23.89
N SER A 62 9.76 -2.77 23.18
CA SER A 62 8.51 -2.14 23.56
C SER A 62 7.29 -3.01 23.22
N PRO A 63 6.14 -2.83 23.90
CA PRO A 63 4.90 -3.53 23.56
C PRO A 63 4.41 -3.27 22.11
N TYR A 64 4.88 -2.19 21.49
CA TYR A 64 4.49 -1.86 20.11
C TYR A 64 5.01 -2.86 19.10
N ALA A 65 6.18 -3.49 19.32
CA ALA A 65 6.69 -4.54 18.44
C ALA A 65 5.71 -5.74 18.40
N HIS A 66 5.30 -6.24 19.57
CA HIS A 66 4.33 -7.32 19.65
C HIS A 66 2.98 -6.94 19.01
N ARG A 67 2.49 -5.74 19.28
CA ARG A 67 1.21 -5.25 18.73
C ARG A 67 1.26 -5.08 17.21
N LEU A 68 2.38 -4.59 16.66
CA LEU A 68 2.54 -4.52 15.21
C LEU A 68 2.54 -5.92 14.59
N LYS A 69 3.27 -6.87 15.19
CA LYS A 69 3.26 -8.28 14.74
C LYS A 69 1.84 -8.86 14.75
N GLN A 70 1.04 -8.57 15.79
CA GLN A 70 -0.37 -8.98 15.84
C GLN A 70 -1.21 -8.32 14.73
N ALA A 71 -1.01 -7.02 14.49
CA ALA A 71 -1.71 -6.32 13.41
C ALA A 71 -1.37 -6.94 12.05
N VAL A 72 -0.11 -7.24 11.77
CA VAL A 72 0.34 -7.88 10.53
C VAL A 72 -0.25 -9.30 10.42
N ARG A 73 -0.21 -10.09 11.50
CA ARG A 73 -0.86 -11.42 11.52
C ARG A 73 -2.36 -11.35 11.23
N SER A 74 -3.03 -10.27 11.59
CA SER A 74 -4.45 -10.10 11.28
C SER A 74 -4.74 -9.88 9.79
N LEU A 75 -3.72 -9.55 8.98
CA LEU A 75 -3.79 -9.47 7.51
C LEU A 75 -3.38 -10.78 6.84
N PHE A 76 -2.31 -11.42 7.34
CA PHE A 76 -1.66 -12.56 6.67
C PHE A 76 -2.01 -13.93 7.27
N GLY A 77 -2.67 -13.95 8.41
CA GLY A 77 -3.06 -15.16 9.14
C GLY A 77 -2.34 -15.32 10.47
N ALA A 78 -3.03 -15.86 11.47
CA ALA A 78 -2.55 -15.98 12.84
C ALA A 78 -1.31 -16.91 12.98
N GLY A 79 -1.15 -17.89 12.09
CA GLY A 79 -0.03 -18.84 12.09
C GLY A 79 1.26 -18.31 11.47
N CYS A 80 1.29 -17.08 10.97
CA CYS A 80 2.49 -16.53 10.36
C CYS A 80 3.54 -16.06 11.38
N HIS A 81 4.81 -16.26 11.04
CA HIS A 81 5.94 -15.65 11.70
C HIS A 81 6.17 -14.24 11.13
N VAL A 82 6.42 -13.27 11.99
CA VAL A 82 6.61 -11.87 11.60
C VAL A 82 7.89 -11.35 12.21
N TYR A 83 8.78 -10.82 11.37
CA TYR A 83 10.07 -10.26 11.74
C TYR A 83 10.11 -8.78 11.42
N LEU A 84 10.75 -7.99 12.29
CA LEU A 84 10.80 -6.53 12.21
C LEU A 84 12.21 -6.05 11.94
N PHE A 85 12.32 -5.05 11.07
CA PHE A 85 13.57 -4.40 10.69
C PHE A 85 13.40 -2.88 10.68
N LYS A 86 14.51 -2.15 10.76
CA LYS A 86 14.49 -0.68 10.77
C LYS A 86 13.94 -0.08 9.49
N SER A 87 14.16 -0.76 8.34
CA SER A 87 13.62 -0.37 7.05
C SER A 87 13.38 -1.59 6.16
N GLU A 88 12.70 -1.37 5.04
CA GLU A 88 12.49 -2.40 4.01
C GLU A 88 13.82 -2.88 3.40
N GLU A 89 14.78 -1.96 3.22
CA GLU A 89 16.11 -2.28 2.69
C GLU A 89 16.87 -3.21 3.65
N HIS A 90 16.78 -3.00 4.96
CA HIS A 90 17.36 -3.90 5.97
C HIS A 90 16.71 -5.28 5.91
N ALA A 91 15.38 -5.36 5.77
CA ALA A 91 14.67 -6.61 5.61
C ALA A 91 15.16 -7.38 4.36
N LYS A 92 15.24 -6.69 3.21
CA LYS A 92 15.75 -7.26 1.95
C LYS A 92 17.20 -7.74 2.07
N ALA A 93 18.08 -6.91 2.65
CA ALA A 93 19.48 -7.24 2.85
C ALA A 93 19.64 -8.48 3.77
N THR A 94 18.84 -8.58 4.83
CA THR A 94 18.88 -9.74 5.72
C THR A 94 18.44 -11.01 5.01
N LEU A 95 17.34 -10.99 4.26
CA LEU A 95 16.92 -12.17 3.49
C LEU A 95 17.96 -12.57 2.46
N ALA A 96 18.51 -11.62 1.72
CA ALA A 96 19.57 -11.87 0.73
C ALA A 96 20.82 -12.48 1.36
N SER A 97 21.26 -11.99 2.54
CA SER A 97 22.44 -12.53 3.24
C SER A 97 22.25 -13.97 3.71
N HIS A 98 21.02 -14.42 3.90
CA HIS A 98 20.68 -15.80 4.24
C HIS A 98 20.31 -16.66 3.02
N GLY A 99 20.47 -16.13 1.80
CA GLY A 99 20.11 -16.83 0.56
C GLY A 99 18.61 -17.11 0.42
N LEU A 100 17.76 -16.34 1.08
CA LEU A 100 16.33 -16.51 1.06
C LEU A 100 15.70 -15.65 -0.05
N GLU A 101 14.97 -16.29 -0.95
CA GLU A 101 14.12 -15.60 -1.91
C GLU A 101 12.88 -15.04 -1.20
N TYR A 102 12.31 -13.97 -1.73
CA TYR A 102 11.11 -13.34 -1.17
C TYR A 102 10.25 -12.72 -2.26
N THR A 103 8.99 -12.49 -1.92
CA THR A 103 8.07 -11.73 -2.76
C THR A 103 7.71 -10.39 -2.12
N LEU A 104 7.45 -9.37 -2.95
CA LEU A 104 6.93 -8.10 -2.49
C LEU A 104 5.40 -8.15 -2.57
N TRP A 105 4.73 -7.88 -1.46
CA TRP A 105 3.28 -7.80 -1.44
C TRP A 105 2.80 -6.34 -1.47
N ARG A 106 1.89 -6.05 -2.39
CA ARG A 106 1.16 -4.78 -2.46
C ARG A 106 -0.31 -5.02 -2.16
N PRO A 107 -0.98 -4.14 -1.36
CA PRO A 107 -2.42 -4.26 -1.13
C PRO A 107 -3.19 -4.25 -2.45
N LEU A 108 -4.14 -5.17 -2.63
CA LEU A 108 -4.99 -5.28 -3.84
C LEU A 108 -4.26 -5.63 -5.15
N ALA A 109 -2.95 -5.84 -5.16
CA ALA A 109 -2.27 -6.32 -6.36
C ALA A 109 -2.58 -7.81 -6.59
N PHE A 110 -2.97 -8.14 -7.83
CA PHE A 110 -3.08 -9.53 -8.28
C PHE A 110 -1.68 -9.98 -8.70
N ASN A 111 -1.05 -10.84 -7.90
CA ASN A 111 0.19 -11.48 -8.31
C ASN A 111 -0.13 -12.57 -9.32
N THR A 112 0.06 -12.31 -10.62
CA THR A 112 -0.13 -13.29 -11.69
C THR A 112 1.02 -14.28 -11.80
N ASP A 113 2.18 -14.04 -11.16
CA ASP A 113 3.40 -14.83 -11.36
C ASP A 113 4.03 -15.35 -10.06
N THR A 114 3.34 -15.93 -9.20
CA THR A 114 3.73 -16.58 -7.95
C THR A 114 3.06 -15.96 -6.72
N ALA A 115 2.36 -16.79 -6.06
CA ALA A 115 1.69 -16.60 -4.78
C ALA A 115 0.36 -15.84 -4.87
N SER A 116 -0.62 -16.63 -5.03
CA SER A 116 -1.88 -16.60 -4.30
C SER A 116 -2.18 -15.29 -3.59
N SER A 117 -3.12 -14.62 -4.15
CA SER A 117 -3.91 -13.58 -3.50
C SER A 117 -4.07 -13.85 -2.00
N VAL A 118 -3.44 -13.03 -1.17
CA VAL A 118 -3.92 -12.84 0.20
C VAL A 118 -5.19 -12.00 0.05
N THR A 119 -6.22 -12.62 -0.53
CA THR A 119 -7.54 -12.05 -0.61
C THR A 119 -8.29 -12.44 0.65
N ASN A 120 -8.69 -11.43 1.40
CA ASN A 120 -9.89 -11.40 2.23
C ASN A 120 -10.21 -12.67 3.05
N ALA A 121 -9.23 -13.28 3.72
CA ALA A 121 -9.51 -14.21 4.81
C ALA A 121 -9.73 -13.41 6.11
N CYS A 122 -10.75 -12.57 6.10
CA CYS A 122 -11.36 -12.12 7.34
C CYS A 122 -12.35 -13.21 7.75
N ASP A 123 -11.89 -14.20 8.49
CA ASP A 123 -12.82 -14.99 9.30
C ASP A 123 -13.43 -14.02 10.33
N PRO A 124 -14.76 -13.87 10.38
CA PRO A 124 -15.39 -13.14 11.46
C PRO A 124 -15.12 -13.88 12.76
N ILE A 125 -14.57 -13.17 13.73
CA ILE A 125 -14.54 -13.61 15.12
C ILE A 125 -15.98 -13.99 15.48
N ASN A 126 -16.21 -15.25 15.85
CA ASN A 126 -17.48 -15.73 16.36
C ASN A 126 -17.88 -14.95 17.60
N ASP A 127 -18.77 -14.00 17.46
CA ASP A 127 -19.69 -13.60 18.51
C ASP A 127 -21.03 -14.32 18.28
N PRO A 128 -21.59 -15.02 19.29
CA PRO A 128 -22.79 -15.82 19.13
C PRO A 128 -24.05 -14.98 19.28
N ILE A 129 -24.50 -14.28 18.24
CA ILE A 129 -25.88 -13.77 18.16
C ILE A 129 -26.44 -14.01 16.76
N ASN A 130 -27.28 -15.03 16.67
CA ASN A 130 -28.34 -15.31 15.70
C ASN A 130 -28.45 -14.44 14.43
N HIS A 131 -28.23 -15.05 13.25
CA HIS A 131 -29.18 -14.98 12.15
C HIS A 131 -29.03 -16.17 11.17
N LYS A 132 -30.19 -16.68 10.73
CA LYS A 132 -30.42 -17.85 9.89
C LYS A 132 -29.72 -17.82 8.53
N PRO A 133 -29.38 -18.99 7.95
CA PRO A 133 -28.72 -19.08 6.65
C PRO A 133 -29.70 -19.06 5.50
N SER A 134 -29.34 -18.37 4.43
CA SER A 134 -29.94 -18.59 3.10
C SER A 134 -28.85 -19.06 2.12
N SER A 135 -29.00 -20.30 1.72
CA SER A 135 -28.67 -21.05 0.50
C SER A 135 -27.46 -20.65 -0.36
N ASN A 136 -26.53 -21.64 -0.42
CA ASN A 136 -25.77 -22.12 -1.58
C ASN A 136 -25.11 -21.12 -2.53
N MET A 137 -23.80 -20.95 -2.34
CA MET A 137 -22.84 -20.93 -3.43
C MET A 137 -21.52 -21.53 -2.91
N ASP A 138 -21.10 -22.64 -3.54
CA ASP A 138 -19.82 -23.30 -3.30
C ASP A 138 -18.67 -22.33 -3.58
N THR A 139 -18.13 -21.72 -2.53
CA THR A 139 -16.90 -20.94 -2.61
C THR A 139 -15.77 -21.85 -2.15
N GLN A 140 -15.06 -22.45 -3.10
CA GLN A 140 -13.78 -23.11 -2.84
C GLN A 140 -12.85 -22.08 -2.18
N LYS A 141 -12.61 -22.23 -0.89
CA LYS A 141 -11.58 -21.52 -0.12
C LYS A 141 -10.20 -21.90 -0.67
N SER A 142 -9.67 -21.09 -1.55
CA SER A 142 -8.26 -21.13 -1.93
C SER A 142 -7.44 -20.51 -0.80
N THR A 143 -6.98 -21.33 0.14
CA THR A 143 -5.93 -20.96 1.09
C THR A 143 -4.63 -20.83 0.31
N ALA A 144 -4.31 -19.61 -0.07
CA ALA A 144 -3.07 -19.28 -0.74
C ALA A 144 -1.86 -19.68 0.11
N THR A 145 -1.05 -20.57 -0.42
CA THR A 145 0.19 -21.03 0.21
C THR A 145 1.25 -19.96 0.02
N LEU A 146 1.62 -19.23 1.09
CA LEU A 146 2.84 -18.41 1.12
C LEU A 146 4.03 -19.38 1.07
N GLU A 147 4.52 -19.71 -0.11
CA GLU A 147 5.67 -20.61 -0.27
C GLU A 147 6.97 -19.90 0.08
N LEU A 148 7.07 -18.61 -0.24
CA LEU A 148 8.22 -17.76 0.05
C LEU A 148 7.91 -16.73 1.14
N PRO A 149 8.93 -16.24 1.85
CA PRO A 149 8.82 -15.05 2.68
C PRO A 149 8.28 -13.85 1.91
N VAL A 150 7.44 -13.05 2.54
CA VAL A 150 6.80 -11.88 1.95
C VAL A 150 7.26 -10.63 2.66
N ILE A 151 7.64 -9.60 1.90
CA ILE A 151 7.84 -8.25 2.39
C ILE A 151 6.61 -7.41 2.01
N PRO A 152 5.72 -7.07 2.95
CA PRO A 152 4.56 -6.25 2.66
C PRO A 152 4.92 -4.77 2.51
N LEU A 153 4.38 -4.14 1.48
CA LEU A 153 4.38 -2.69 1.36
C LEU A 153 3.42 -2.12 2.41
N LEU A 154 3.97 -1.73 3.56
CA LEU A 154 3.15 -1.19 4.63
C LEU A 154 2.58 0.19 4.26
N PRO A 155 1.34 0.53 4.70
CA PRO A 155 0.68 1.78 4.37
C PRO A 155 1.20 2.95 5.23
N VAL A 156 2.52 3.12 5.25
CA VAL A 156 3.25 4.11 6.05
C VAL A 156 4.21 4.85 5.13
N PRO A 157 4.32 6.18 5.21
CA PRO A 157 5.32 6.94 4.43
C PRO A 157 6.72 6.35 4.60
N ALA A 158 7.49 6.28 3.52
CA ALA A 158 8.80 5.62 3.49
C ALA A 158 9.74 5.99 4.65
N PRO A 159 9.88 7.29 5.06
CA PRO A 159 10.75 7.65 6.18
C PRO A 159 10.32 7.07 7.55
N PHE A 160 9.07 6.62 7.67
CA PHE A 160 8.50 6.06 8.91
C PHE A 160 8.10 4.58 8.75
N ALA A 161 8.46 3.95 7.64
CA ALA A 161 8.09 2.57 7.36
C ALA A 161 9.13 1.60 7.94
N PRO A 162 8.77 0.76 8.94
CA PRO A 162 9.64 -0.35 9.33
C PRO A 162 9.65 -1.40 8.23
N GLY A 163 10.74 -2.14 8.10
CA GLY A 163 10.78 -3.37 7.33
C GLY A 163 10.02 -4.47 8.07
N VAL A 164 9.22 -5.23 7.33
CA VAL A 164 8.49 -6.39 7.86
C VAL A 164 8.72 -7.56 6.94
N VAL A 165 9.02 -8.72 7.51
CA VAL A 165 9.02 -10.00 6.80
C VAL A 165 7.97 -10.89 7.41
N VAL A 166 7.14 -11.49 6.55
CA VAL A 166 6.09 -12.44 6.94
C VAL A 166 6.42 -13.78 6.31
N SER A 167 6.41 -14.85 7.09
CA SER A 167 6.64 -16.22 6.61
C SER A 167 5.71 -17.20 7.31
N LYS A 168 5.35 -18.29 6.63
CA LYS A 168 4.62 -19.42 7.24
C LYS A 168 5.52 -20.27 8.12
N SER A 169 6.74 -20.52 7.68
CA SER A 169 7.76 -21.24 8.43
C SER A 169 8.60 -20.29 9.26
N GLU A 170 9.12 -20.76 10.36
CA GLU A 170 10.13 -20.04 11.11
C GLU A 170 11.40 -19.87 10.28
N LEU A 171 11.92 -18.63 10.23
CA LEU A 171 13.16 -18.31 9.55
C LEU A 171 14.26 -18.13 10.57
N ASN A 172 15.46 -18.67 10.26
CA ASN A 172 16.65 -18.45 11.09
C ASN A 172 17.29 -17.09 10.76
N ILE A 173 16.57 -16.01 11.03
CA ILE A 173 17.02 -14.63 10.84
C ILE A 173 16.87 -13.84 12.12
N VAL A 174 17.75 -12.85 12.30
CA VAL A 174 17.73 -11.97 13.49
C VAL A 174 16.99 -10.68 13.14
N GLU A 175 15.94 -10.41 13.89
CA GLU A 175 15.18 -9.15 13.76
C GLU A 175 15.89 -7.98 14.45
N GLU A 176 15.55 -6.77 14.02
CA GLU A 176 16.11 -5.54 14.57
C GLU A 176 15.17 -4.86 15.57
N GLN A 177 15.77 -4.11 16.47
CA GLN A 177 15.00 -3.19 17.33
C GLN A 177 14.61 -1.94 16.53
N VAL A 178 13.31 -1.65 16.52
CA VAL A 178 12.72 -0.50 15.81
C VAL A 178 12.16 0.49 16.83
N SER A 179 12.25 1.79 16.54
CA SER A 179 11.72 2.83 17.40
C SER A 179 10.23 2.62 17.72
N PRO A 180 9.81 2.70 18.97
CA PRO A 180 8.42 2.58 19.38
C PRO A 180 7.47 3.57 18.68
N VAL A 181 7.95 4.74 18.30
CA VAL A 181 7.19 5.74 17.55
C VAL A 181 6.83 5.21 16.17
N ILE A 182 7.83 4.66 15.45
CA ILE A 182 7.64 4.04 14.13
C ILE A 182 6.66 2.86 14.24
N LEU A 183 6.88 1.99 15.22
CA LEU A 183 6.02 0.81 15.46
C LEU A 183 4.57 1.19 15.77
N ALA A 184 4.34 2.25 16.58
CA ALA A 184 3.00 2.74 16.93
C ALA A 184 2.26 3.26 15.71
N GLY A 185 2.94 4.04 14.87
CA GLY A 185 2.40 4.52 13.59
C GLY A 185 2.06 3.39 12.64
N ALA A 186 3.03 2.48 12.41
CA ALA A 186 2.86 1.33 11.54
C ALA A 186 1.72 0.42 11.98
N MET A 187 1.62 0.11 13.27
CA MET A 187 0.50 -0.66 13.84
C MET A 187 -0.85 -0.02 13.51
N ARG A 188 -0.99 1.29 13.74
CA ARG A 188 -2.24 2.01 13.42
C ARG A 188 -2.55 1.97 11.93
N ALA A 189 -1.55 2.17 11.09
CA ALA A 189 -1.70 2.15 9.64
C ALA A 189 -2.11 0.75 9.12
N VAL A 190 -1.57 -0.33 9.68
CA VAL A 190 -1.96 -1.71 9.33
C VAL A 190 -3.43 -1.99 9.68
N TYR A 191 -3.91 -1.56 10.85
CA TYR A 191 -5.34 -1.69 11.19
C TYR A 191 -6.24 -0.84 10.28
N ASN A 192 -5.80 0.36 9.91
CA ASN A 192 -6.51 1.17 8.94
C ASN A 192 -6.56 0.49 7.56
N LEU A 193 -5.45 -0.13 7.13
CA LEU A 193 -5.40 -0.90 5.88
C LEU A 193 -6.39 -2.07 5.92
N LYS A 194 -6.43 -2.82 7.01
CA LYS A 194 -7.39 -3.92 7.15
C LYS A 194 -8.84 -3.45 6.99
N ALA A 195 -9.21 -2.36 7.63
CA ALA A 195 -10.54 -1.76 7.49
C ALA A 195 -10.78 -1.27 6.05
N PHE A 196 -9.80 -0.60 5.46
CA PHE A 196 -9.87 -0.13 4.07
C PHE A 196 -10.09 -1.27 3.07
N LEU A 197 -9.35 -2.37 3.20
CA LEU A 197 -9.47 -3.54 2.32
C LEU A 197 -10.85 -4.20 2.40
N ALA A 198 -11.55 -4.09 3.53
CA ALA A 198 -12.89 -4.63 3.71
C ALA A 198 -13.99 -3.77 3.07
N GLU A 199 -13.74 -2.48 2.85
CA GLU A 199 -14.76 -1.50 2.44
C GLU A 199 -14.49 -0.89 1.06
N VAL A 200 -13.24 -0.94 0.57
CA VAL A 200 -12.86 -0.25 -0.67
C VAL A 200 -13.54 -0.85 -1.90
N ASP A 201 -14.06 0.02 -2.74
CA ASP A 201 -14.69 -0.33 -4.02
C ASP A 201 -14.07 0.47 -5.17
N TYR A 202 -13.56 -0.24 -6.16
CA TYR A 202 -13.02 0.32 -7.41
C TYR A 202 -13.96 0.12 -8.60
N SER A 203 -15.18 -0.39 -8.40
CA SER A 203 -16.17 -0.64 -9.48
C SER A 203 -16.50 0.61 -10.29
N CYS A 204 -16.33 1.79 -9.70
CA CYS A 204 -16.50 3.07 -10.40
C CYS A 204 -15.52 3.24 -11.59
N TRP A 205 -14.34 2.64 -11.52
CA TRP A 205 -13.35 2.65 -12.60
C TRP A 205 -13.67 1.62 -13.69
N GLU A 206 -14.13 0.45 -13.30
CA GLU A 206 -14.60 -0.58 -14.22
C GLU A 206 -15.80 -0.08 -15.04
N LYS A 207 -16.81 0.48 -14.36
CA LYS A 207 -17.98 1.11 -14.98
C LYS A 207 -17.61 2.29 -15.90
N ALA A 208 -16.51 2.97 -15.61
CA ALA A 208 -15.98 4.05 -16.45
C ALA A 208 -15.15 3.55 -17.64
N GLY A 209 -14.97 2.23 -17.81
CA GLY A 209 -14.25 1.64 -18.94
C GLY A 209 -12.73 1.84 -18.89
N ILE A 210 -12.14 1.87 -17.69
CA ILE A 210 -10.69 2.15 -17.52
C ILE A 210 -9.83 1.18 -18.34
N THR A 211 -10.14 -0.11 -18.35
CA THR A 211 -9.38 -1.14 -19.03
C THR A 211 -9.33 -0.92 -20.54
N GLU A 212 -10.47 -0.61 -21.15
CA GLU A 212 -10.55 -0.31 -22.59
C GLU A 212 -9.86 1.01 -22.93
N THR A 213 -10.04 2.03 -22.08
CA THR A 213 -9.40 3.34 -22.25
C THR A 213 -7.88 3.23 -22.24
N CYS A 214 -7.33 2.39 -21.36
CA CYS A 214 -5.89 2.20 -21.17
C CYS A 214 -5.25 1.22 -22.15
N LYS A 215 -6.04 0.53 -22.99
CA LYS A 215 -5.57 -0.55 -23.83
C LYS A 215 -4.38 -0.16 -24.72
N GLY A 216 -3.30 -0.93 -24.60
CA GLY A 216 -2.06 -0.72 -25.36
C GLY A 216 -1.15 0.41 -24.86
N LYS A 217 -1.57 1.18 -23.86
CA LYS A 217 -0.79 2.28 -23.26
C LYS A 217 -0.46 2.06 -21.81
N TRP A 218 -1.36 1.43 -21.08
CA TRP A 218 -1.24 1.14 -19.67
C TRP A 218 -1.70 -0.27 -19.35
N ARG A 219 -0.97 -0.97 -18.51
CA ARG A 219 -1.45 -2.20 -17.86
C ARG A 219 -2.21 -1.80 -16.61
N VAL A 220 -3.47 -2.20 -16.53
CA VAL A 220 -4.39 -1.89 -15.43
C VAL A 220 -4.54 -3.11 -14.54
N GLU A 221 -4.13 -2.99 -13.29
CA GLU A 221 -4.34 -3.97 -12.22
C GLU A 221 -4.92 -3.22 -11.03
N LEU A 222 -6.22 -2.97 -11.04
CA LEU A 222 -6.86 -2.06 -10.08
C LEU A 222 -6.41 -2.32 -8.63
N PRO A 223 -5.92 -1.30 -7.94
CA PRO A 223 -5.90 0.14 -8.31
C PRO A 223 -4.62 0.61 -9.04
N TYR A 224 -3.77 -0.27 -9.48
CA TYR A 224 -2.45 0.04 -10.01
C TYR A 224 -2.47 0.23 -11.53
N LEU A 225 -1.73 1.25 -11.99
CA LEU A 225 -1.48 1.57 -13.39
C LEU A 225 0.02 1.48 -13.67
N TYR A 226 0.39 0.63 -14.63
CA TYR A 226 1.76 0.47 -15.10
C TYR A 226 1.88 1.02 -16.52
N PRO A 227 2.83 1.91 -16.83
CA PRO A 227 3.03 2.40 -18.17
C PRO A 227 3.53 1.27 -19.09
N LEU A 228 3.06 1.26 -20.34
CA LEU A 228 3.53 0.33 -21.39
C LEU A 228 4.39 1.02 -22.45
N CYS A 229 4.59 2.34 -22.35
CA CYS A 229 5.52 3.07 -23.21
C CYS A 229 6.97 2.65 -22.91
N GLU A 230 7.90 2.98 -23.81
CA GLU A 230 9.31 2.78 -23.52
C GLU A 230 9.77 3.68 -22.35
N ARG A 231 10.74 3.19 -21.58
CA ARG A 231 11.26 3.91 -20.40
C ARG A 231 11.76 5.33 -20.73
N ASN A 232 12.36 5.52 -21.92
CA ASN A 232 12.85 6.83 -22.38
C ASN A 232 11.72 7.80 -22.74
N GLN A 233 10.51 7.31 -23.02
CA GLN A 233 9.32 8.11 -23.34
C GLN A 233 8.54 8.50 -22.07
N TYR A 234 8.68 7.75 -20.99
CA TYR A 234 7.93 7.97 -19.77
C TYR A 234 8.07 9.40 -19.18
N PRO A 235 9.23 10.06 -19.20
CA PRO A 235 9.33 11.45 -18.74
C PRO A 235 8.39 12.42 -19.48
N ALA A 236 8.16 12.24 -20.76
CA ALA A 236 7.22 13.07 -21.53
C ALA A 236 5.76 12.78 -21.13
N VAL A 237 5.42 11.51 -20.94
CA VAL A 237 4.11 11.10 -20.40
C VAL A 237 3.90 11.72 -19.01
N TRP A 238 4.87 11.59 -18.13
CA TRP A 238 4.82 12.18 -16.79
C TRP A 238 4.61 13.70 -16.82
N ASP A 239 5.32 14.41 -17.71
CA ASP A 239 5.20 15.86 -17.88
C ASP A 239 3.78 16.27 -18.32
N ALA A 240 3.18 15.56 -19.27
CA ALA A 240 1.81 15.83 -19.72
C ALA A 240 0.79 15.70 -18.57
N PHE A 241 0.93 14.67 -17.72
CA PHE A 241 0.08 14.51 -16.55
C PHE A 241 0.34 15.60 -15.51
N PHE A 242 1.61 15.94 -15.28
CA PHE A 242 2.00 16.98 -14.32
C PHE A 242 1.44 18.36 -14.70
N GLU A 243 1.51 18.76 -15.97
CA GLU A 243 0.89 19.98 -16.49
C GLU A 243 -0.63 19.99 -16.31
N ALA A 244 -1.25 18.83 -16.39
CA ALA A 244 -2.67 18.64 -16.12
C ALA A 244 -3.01 18.64 -14.61
N GLY A 245 -2.03 18.78 -13.71
CA GLY A 245 -2.22 18.77 -12.27
C GLY A 245 -2.34 17.37 -11.65
N ILE A 246 -1.70 16.37 -12.27
CA ILE A 246 -1.68 14.98 -11.81
C ILE A 246 -0.21 14.54 -11.68
N ILE A 247 0.16 14.00 -10.53
CA ILE A 247 1.49 13.48 -10.27
C ILE A 247 1.46 11.95 -10.35
N LEU A 248 2.07 11.41 -11.40
CA LEU A 248 2.31 9.98 -11.55
C LEU A 248 3.52 9.54 -10.72
N SER A 249 3.77 8.25 -10.61
CA SER A 249 5.02 7.74 -10.06
C SER A 249 6.22 8.37 -10.79
N CYS A 250 7.22 8.79 -10.03
CA CYS A 250 8.47 9.31 -10.61
C CYS A 250 9.41 8.17 -11.06
N ASP A 251 9.08 6.94 -10.76
CA ASP A 251 9.80 5.75 -11.15
C ASP A 251 8.94 4.93 -12.12
N TYR A 252 9.50 4.60 -13.27
CA TYR A 252 8.83 3.82 -14.32
C TYR A 252 8.40 2.42 -13.86
N ASP A 253 9.19 1.78 -13.00
CA ASP A 253 8.93 0.42 -12.51
C ASP A 253 7.94 0.38 -11.34
N THR A 254 7.65 1.54 -10.77
CA THR A 254 6.71 1.69 -9.67
C THR A 254 5.36 2.17 -10.20
N PRO A 255 4.27 1.43 -9.98
CA PRO A 255 2.97 1.81 -10.52
C PRO A 255 2.43 3.11 -9.92
N SER A 256 1.65 3.83 -10.70
CA SER A 256 0.75 4.86 -10.21
C SER A 256 -0.52 4.24 -9.64
N VAL A 257 -1.18 4.91 -8.68
CA VAL A 257 -2.32 4.36 -7.94
C VAL A 257 -3.57 5.21 -8.18
N LEU A 258 -4.65 4.56 -8.57
CA LEU A 258 -5.96 5.17 -8.70
C LEU A 258 -6.61 5.39 -7.34
N SER A 259 -7.23 6.54 -7.14
CA SER A 259 -8.05 6.82 -5.96
C SER A 259 -9.43 6.18 -6.11
N PRO A 260 -9.98 5.50 -5.09
CA PRO A 260 -11.36 4.99 -5.12
C PRO A 260 -12.40 6.12 -5.12
N ASP A 261 -12.09 7.25 -4.46
CA ASP A 261 -13.04 8.34 -4.17
C ASP A 261 -12.86 9.55 -5.10
N LEU A 262 -12.45 9.34 -6.35
CA LEU A 262 -12.26 10.45 -7.27
C LEU A 262 -13.62 10.94 -7.80
N SER A 263 -13.84 12.28 -7.76
CA SER A 263 -15.04 12.87 -8.33
C SER A 263 -15.17 12.60 -9.83
N ASP A 264 -16.39 12.54 -10.35
CA ASP A 264 -16.67 12.24 -11.76
C ASP A 264 -15.93 13.17 -12.72
N GLY A 265 -15.82 14.46 -12.41
CA GLY A 265 -15.09 15.42 -13.22
C GLY A 265 -13.60 15.11 -13.30
N ASN A 266 -12.98 14.80 -12.16
CA ASN A 266 -11.57 14.43 -12.12
C ASN A 266 -11.33 13.07 -12.79
N ARG A 267 -12.25 12.12 -12.63
CA ARG A 267 -12.19 10.79 -13.26
C ARG A 267 -12.25 10.91 -14.78
N LYS A 268 -13.19 11.69 -15.33
CA LYS A 268 -13.29 11.95 -16.78
C LYS A 268 -12.03 12.61 -17.33
N LYS A 269 -11.47 13.60 -16.61
CA LYS A 269 -10.23 14.25 -16.98
C LYS A 269 -9.05 13.26 -17.03
N LEU A 270 -8.94 12.41 -16.01
CA LEU A 270 -7.89 11.39 -15.94
C LEU A 270 -8.01 10.36 -17.07
N LEU A 271 -9.23 9.85 -17.33
CA LEU A 271 -9.48 8.90 -18.42
C LEU A 271 -9.10 9.49 -19.79
N LYS A 272 -9.42 10.77 -20.02
CA LYS A 272 -9.01 11.43 -21.28
C LYS A 272 -7.48 11.43 -21.43
N LEU A 273 -6.73 11.80 -20.39
CA LEU A 273 -5.26 11.80 -20.41
C LEU A 273 -4.69 10.39 -20.62
N LEU A 274 -5.24 9.38 -19.92
CA LEU A 274 -4.83 7.98 -20.09
C LEU A 274 -5.07 7.46 -21.50
N ALA A 275 -6.09 7.96 -22.19
CA ALA A 275 -6.35 7.63 -23.59
C ALA A 275 -5.40 8.33 -24.59
N GLU A 276 -4.91 9.52 -24.25
CA GLU A 276 -4.02 10.34 -25.10
C GLU A 276 -2.56 9.92 -24.98
N CYS A 277 -2.11 9.58 -23.80
CA CYS A 277 -0.75 9.16 -23.46
C CYS A 277 -0.66 7.65 -23.26
#